data_092080117d91cf659196adaf17c69c1b
#
_entry.id   092080117d91cf659196adaf17c69c1b
#
_cell.length_a   1.000
_cell.length_b   1.000
_cell.length_c   1.000
_cell.angle_alpha   90.00
_cell.angle_beta   90.00
_cell.angle_gamma   90.00
#
_symmetry.space_group_name_H-M   'P 1'
#
loop_
_entity.id
_entity.type
_entity.pdbx_description
1 polymer ?
#
loop_
_entity_poly.entity_id
_entity_poly.type
_entity_poly.pdbx_seq_one_letter_code
_entity_poly.pdbx_strand_id
1 'polypeptide(L)'
;NLTRYYVQLQEQKTAINNIKHSKEEAYAVQKFILQSNKKLIAQIDKQIELCKQKIEVLIGCNKELKAKVDNILTIKGVGIITIATIIAETLGFAQVRNVKQLVSYAGYDVVQRESGTSIKGKTRISKKGNRYIRNALYFPAMVACRYNPDLKTAYLRIIMKKPSKMIGQVAIQRKLLILIYTLWRNETVFVPGYKKVALPNAAKATQDSLS
;
A
#
# COMPACT_ATOMS: atom_id res chain seq x y z
N ASN A 1 -7.35 4.91 14.73
CA ASN A 1 -8.44 5.77 14.22
C ASN A 1 -7.96 7.02 13.47
N LEU A 2 -6.79 7.61 13.81
CA LEU A 2 -6.25 8.82 13.16
C LEU A 2 -6.01 8.64 11.66
N THR A 3 -5.47 7.50 11.23
CA THR A 3 -5.23 7.20 9.80
C THR A 3 -6.53 7.10 9.01
N ARG A 4 -7.59 6.54 9.57
CA ARG A 4 -8.91 6.51 8.93
C ARG A 4 -9.54 7.89 8.86
N TYR A 5 -9.38 8.71 9.90
CA TYR A 5 -9.84 10.11 9.90
C TYR A 5 -9.09 10.92 8.83
N TYR A 6 -7.78 10.73 8.70
CA TYR A 6 -7.00 11.32 7.61
C TYR A 6 -7.56 10.96 6.22
N VAL A 7 -7.88 9.68 5.99
CA VAL A 7 -8.49 9.23 4.73
C VAL A 7 -9.85 9.89 4.50
N GLN A 8 -10.68 9.98 5.52
CA GLN A 8 -11.99 10.65 5.46
C GLN A 8 -11.85 12.13 5.07
N LEU A 9 -10.89 12.86 5.65
CA LEU A 9 -10.62 14.24 5.28
C LEU A 9 -10.19 14.38 3.82
N GLN A 10 -9.35 13.45 3.32
CA GLN A 10 -8.95 13.42 1.90
C GLN A 10 -10.14 13.14 0.97
N GLU A 11 -11.02 12.22 1.34
CA GLU A 11 -12.24 11.93 0.58
C GLU A 11 -13.17 13.17 0.53
N GLN A 12 -13.36 13.86 1.65
CA GLN A 12 -14.14 15.12 1.72
C GLN A 12 -13.52 16.21 0.84
N LYS A 13 -12.21 16.43 0.92
CA LYS A 13 -11.50 17.38 0.06
C LYS A 13 -11.72 17.08 -1.41
N THR A 14 -11.60 15.81 -1.79
CA THR A 14 -11.80 15.36 -3.18
C THR A 14 -13.24 15.61 -3.64
N ALA A 15 -14.24 15.31 -2.79
CA ALA A 15 -15.64 15.57 -3.11
C ALA A 15 -15.92 17.07 -3.36
N ILE A 16 -15.40 17.96 -2.50
CA ILE A 16 -15.57 19.40 -2.64
C ILE A 16 -14.85 19.92 -3.89
N ASN A 17 -13.65 19.43 -4.20
CA ASN A 17 -12.93 19.77 -5.43
C ASN A 17 -13.71 19.36 -6.68
N ASN A 18 -14.29 18.16 -6.70
CA ASN A 18 -15.11 17.70 -7.83
C ASN A 18 -16.35 18.59 -8.03
N ILE A 19 -17.02 18.99 -6.93
CA ILE A 19 -18.15 19.94 -6.98
C ILE A 19 -17.68 21.29 -7.51
N LYS A 20 -16.52 21.76 -7.09
CA LYS A 20 -15.94 23.02 -7.56
C LYS A 20 -15.71 22.99 -9.06
N HIS A 21 -15.01 21.95 -9.58
CA HIS A 21 -14.76 21.81 -11.03
C HIS A 21 -16.05 21.73 -11.86
N SER A 22 -17.00 20.89 -11.44
CA SER A 22 -18.30 20.78 -12.13
C SER A 22 -19.06 22.11 -12.21
N LYS A 23 -18.90 22.97 -11.18
CA LYS A 23 -19.56 24.28 -11.15
C LYS A 23 -18.80 25.36 -11.93
N GLU A 24 -17.46 25.29 -11.97
CA GLU A 24 -16.65 26.23 -12.78
C GLU A 24 -16.94 26.11 -14.27
N GLU A 25 -17.37 24.94 -14.75
CA GLU A 25 -17.79 24.68 -16.14
C GLU A 25 -19.24 25.10 -16.41
N ALA A 26 -20.05 25.36 -15.38
CA ALA A 26 -21.44 25.76 -15.53
C ALA A 26 -21.56 27.29 -15.83
N TYR A 27 -22.46 27.66 -16.75
CA TYR A 27 -22.61 29.02 -17.28
C TYR A 27 -22.94 30.12 -16.24
N ALA A 28 -23.43 29.78 -15.05
CA ALA A 28 -23.76 30.76 -13.99
C ALA A 28 -23.38 30.25 -12.63
N VAL A 29 -22.13 30.44 -12.22
CA VAL A 29 -21.69 30.10 -10.86
C VAL A 29 -21.74 31.32 -9.96
N GLN A 30 -22.48 31.22 -8.87
CA GLN A 30 -22.47 32.27 -7.83
C GLN A 30 -21.08 32.31 -7.17
N LYS A 31 -20.41 33.47 -7.25
CA LYS A 31 -19.07 33.72 -6.64
C LYS A 31 -19.01 33.29 -5.17
N PHE A 32 -20.13 33.44 -4.45
CA PHE A 32 -20.27 33.01 -3.06
C PHE A 32 -19.97 31.52 -2.85
N ILE A 33 -20.50 30.64 -3.73
CA ILE A 33 -20.30 29.18 -3.61
C ILE A 33 -18.84 28.82 -3.83
N LEU A 34 -18.18 29.45 -4.82
CA LEU A 34 -16.77 29.21 -5.09
C LEU A 34 -15.88 29.66 -3.93
N GLN A 35 -16.17 30.82 -3.34
CA GLN A 35 -15.44 31.34 -2.18
C GLN A 35 -15.66 30.47 -0.95
N SER A 36 -16.89 30.01 -0.70
CA SER A 36 -17.23 29.09 0.39
C SER A 36 -16.47 27.78 0.26
N ASN A 37 -16.47 27.16 -0.94
CA ASN A 37 -15.72 25.93 -1.20
C ASN A 37 -14.21 26.11 -0.98
N LYS A 38 -13.62 27.23 -1.41
CA LYS A 38 -12.21 27.55 -1.15
C LYS A 38 -11.89 27.61 0.34
N LYS A 39 -12.73 28.31 1.13
CA LYS A 39 -12.55 28.38 2.59
C LYS A 39 -12.63 26.98 3.24
N LEU A 40 -13.61 26.17 2.82
CA LEU A 40 -13.80 24.83 3.36
C LEU A 40 -12.60 23.92 3.03
N ILE A 41 -12.09 23.97 1.80
CA ILE A 41 -10.89 23.23 1.38
C ILE A 41 -9.70 23.63 2.26
N ALA A 42 -9.49 24.94 2.48
CA ALA A 42 -8.38 25.42 3.31
C ALA A 42 -8.48 24.93 4.78
N GLN A 43 -9.69 24.86 5.34
CA GLN A 43 -9.92 24.29 6.67
C GLN A 43 -9.61 22.79 6.70
N ILE A 44 -10.06 22.03 5.69
CA ILE A 44 -9.77 20.60 5.60
C ILE A 44 -8.26 20.37 5.46
N ASP A 45 -7.55 21.18 4.65
CA ASP A 45 -6.10 21.07 4.50
C ASP A 45 -5.36 21.29 5.82
N LYS A 46 -5.81 22.27 6.61
CA LYS A 46 -5.26 22.49 7.95
C LYS A 46 -5.47 21.26 8.86
N GLN A 47 -6.66 20.65 8.82
CA GLN A 47 -6.94 19.45 9.60
C GLN A 47 -6.12 18.24 9.14
N ILE A 48 -5.92 18.08 7.84
CA ILE A 48 -5.05 17.06 7.26
C ILE A 48 -3.63 17.20 7.78
N GLU A 49 -3.10 18.42 7.82
CA GLU A 49 -1.74 18.68 8.28
C GLU A 49 -1.59 18.41 9.78
N LEU A 50 -2.55 18.84 10.61
CA LEU A 50 -2.58 18.51 12.02
C LEU A 50 -2.65 17.00 12.28
N CYS A 51 -3.41 16.26 11.47
CA CYS A 51 -3.45 14.80 11.53
C CYS A 51 -2.08 14.16 11.25
N LYS A 52 -1.37 14.64 10.23
CA LYS A 52 -0.02 14.14 9.88
C LYS A 52 0.94 14.37 11.04
N GLN A 53 1.02 15.61 11.54
CA GLN A 53 1.88 15.98 12.66
C GLN A 53 1.58 15.11 13.90
N LYS A 54 0.31 14.87 14.20
CA LYS A 54 -0.07 14.01 15.32
C LYS A 54 0.37 12.55 15.12
N ILE A 55 0.29 12.03 13.89
CA ILE A 55 0.78 10.68 13.54
C ILE A 55 2.30 10.62 13.72
N GLU A 56 3.04 11.62 13.25
CA GLU A 56 4.49 11.69 13.40
C GLU A 56 4.93 11.76 14.86
N VAL A 57 4.25 12.56 15.66
CA VAL A 57 4.49 12.65 17.11
C VAL A 57 4.26 11.29 17.78
N LEU A 58 3.14 10.63 17.47
CA LEU A 58 2.83 9.32 18.06
C LEU A 58 3.86 8.24 17.69
N ILE A 59 4.37 8.26 16.47
CA ILE A 59 5.46 7.35 16.05
C ILE A 59 6.75 7.73 16.79
N GLY A 60 7.04 9.03 16.92
CA GLY A 60 8.24 9.54 17.59
C GLY A 60 8.30 9.28 19.09
N CYS A 61 7.16 9.15 19.76
CA CYS A 61 7.09 8.86 21.20
C CYS A 61 7.59 7.45 21.57
N ASN A 62 7.62 6.52 20.64
CA ASN A 62 8.12 5.17 20.85
C ASN A 62 9.37 4.91 20.00
N LYS A 63 10.54 4.82 20.65
CA LYS A 63 11.84 4.65 19.98
C LYS A 63 11.90 3.38 19.11
N GLU A 64 11.38 2.27 19.60
CA GLU A 64 11.36 0.98 18.85
C GLU A 64 10.47 1.08 17.61
N LEU A 65 9.25 1.63 17.78
CA LEU A 65 8.33 1.86 16.67
C LEU A 65 8.96 2.78 15.62
N LYS A 66 9.59 3.88 16.07
CA LYS A 66 10.27 4.82 15.18
C LYS A 66 11.37 4.15 14.37
N ALA A 67 12.24 3.37 15.00
CA ALA A 67 13.32 2.65 14.32
C ALA A 67 12.78 1.70 13.24
N LYS A 68 11.71 0.94 13.52
CA LYS A 68 11.06 0.07 12.54
C LYS A 68 10.44 0.86 11.38
N VAL A 69 9.83 2.01 11.67
CA VAL A 69 9.26 2.90 10.64
C VAL A 69 10.36 3.48 9.78
N ASP A 70 11.46 3.96 10.36
CA ASP A 70 12.60 4.54 9.65
C ASP A 70 13.24 3.52 8.69
N ASN A 71 13.35 2.25 9.11
CA ASN A 71 13.79 1.17 8.23
C ASN A 71 12.91 1.00 6.98
N ILE A 72 11.60 1.15 7.11
CA ILE A 72 10.66 1.01 5.99
C ILE A 72 10.66 2.26 5.11
N LEU A 73 10.88 3.45 5.68
CA LEU A 73 10.98 4.71 4.94
C LEU A 73 12.14 4.72 3.94
N THR A 74 13.12 3.82 4.08
CA THR A 74 14.19 3.62 3.08
C THR A 74 13.65 3.12 1.73
N ILE A 75 12.42 2.58 1.67
CA ILE A 75 11.77 2.22 0.41
C ILE A 75 11.31 3.49 -0.30
N LYS A 76 11.93 3.80 -1.43
CA LYS A 76 11.59 4.99 -2.23
C LYS A 76 10.12 5.00 -2.65
N GLY A 77 9.42 6.05 -2.25
CA GLY A 77 8.00 6.25 -2.55
C GLY A 77 7.02 5.77 -1.47
N VAL A 78 7.51 5.18 -0.39
CA VAL A 78 6.69 4.83 0.78
C VAL A 78 6.79 5.97 1.79
N GLY A 79 5.68 6.63 2.08
CA GLY A 79 5.61 7.72 3.05
C GLY A 79 5.13 7.27 4.43
N ILE A 80 5.37 8.11 5.44
CA ILE A 80 5.01 7.83 6.84
C ILE A 80 3.52 7.52 7.03
N ILE A 81 2.64 8.21 6.33
CA ILE A 81 1.18 7.97 6.40
C ILE A 81 0.81 6.57 5.88
N THR A 82 1.49 6.10 4.82
CA THR A 82 1.29 4.75 4.30
C THR A 82 1.67 3.70 5.33
N ILE A 83 2.83 3.88 5.97
CA ILE A 83 3.33 2.96 7.00
C ILE A 83 2.41 3.00 8.22
N ALA A 84 2.06 4.20 8.70
CA ALA A 84 1.15 4.39 9.83
C ALA A 84 -0.21 3.73 9.58
N THR A 85 -0.74 3.82 8.36
CA THR A 85 -2.00 3.17 7.99
C THR A 85 -1.87 1.65 8.06
N ILE A 86 -0.80 1.07 7.49
CA ILE A 86 -0.59 -0.38 7.52
C ILE A 86 -0.42 -0.87 8.96
N ILE A 87 0.39 -0.19 9.77
CA ILE A 87 0.60 -0.53 11.19
C ILE A 87 -0.71 -0.45 11.97
N ALA A 88 -1.48 0.62 11.80
CA ALA A 88 -2.75 0.79 12.50
C ALA A 88 -3.79 -0.27 12.10
N GLU A 89 -3.87 -0.60 10.82
CA GLU A 89 -4.84 -1.56 10.30
C GLU A 89 -4.46 -3.03 10.60
N THR A 90 -3.19 -3.31 10.90
CA THR A 90 -2.70 -4.65 11.24
C THR A 90 -2.34 -4.79 12.72
N LEU A 91 -2.55 -3.75 13.55
CA LEU A 91 -2.09 -3.67 14.94
C LEU A 91 -0.59 -4.01 15.07
N GLY A 92 0.25 -3.37 14.26
CA GLY A 92 1.67 -3.65 14.22
C GLY A 92 1.99 -5.08 13.72
N PHE A 93 1.16 -5.62 12.85
CA PHE A 93 1.21 -7.00 12.35
C PHE A 93 0.99 -8.09 13.43
N ALA A 94 0.51 -7.72 14.62
CA ALA A 94 0.25 -8.69 15.70
C ALA A 94 -0.78 -9.75 15.31
N GLN A 95 -1.75 -9.39 14.45
CA GLN A 95 -2.79 -10.31 13.96
C GLN A 95 -2.35 -11.14 12.75
N VAL A 96 -1.11 -10.96 12.27
CA VAL A 96 -0.63 -11.56 11.03
C VAL A 96 0.47 -12.57 11.32
N ARG A 97 0.18 -13.85 11.15
CA ARG A 97 1.14 -14.95 11.40
C ARG A 97 2.10 -15.18 10.23
N ASN A 98 1.64 -14.96 9.01
CA ASN A 98 2.42 -15.22 7.79
C ASN A 98 1.99 -14.34 6.61
N VAL A 99 2.81 -14.36 5.56
CA VAL A 99 2.58 -13.58 4.33
C VAL A 99 1.24 -13.90 3.66
N LYS A 100 0.81 -15.18 3.66
CA LYS A 100 -0.47 -15.56 3.02
C LYS A 100 -1.65 -14.91 3.73
N GLN A 101 -1.64 -14.92 5.06
CA GLN A 101 -2.67 -14.26 5.87
C GLN A 101 -2.68 -12.74 5.67
N LEU A 102 -1.51 -12.09 5.60
CA LEU A 102 -1.41 -10.65 5.31
C LEU A 102 -2.02 -10.30 3.95
N VAL A 103 -1.68 -11.08 2.92
CA VAL A 103 -2.17 -10.88 1.55
C VAL A 103 -3.70 -11.03 1.49
N SER A 104 -4.25 -12.03 2.16
CA SER A 104 -5.69 -12.25 2.27
C SER A 104 -6.36 -11.16 3.10
N TYR A 105 -5.78 -10.77 4.23
CA TYR A 105 -6.28 -9.68 5.06
C TYR A 105 -6.37 -8.34 4.29
N ALA A 106 -5.39 -8.05 3.44
CA ALA A 106 -5.43 -6.89 2.55
C ALA A 106 -6.33 -7.08 1.31
N GLY A 107 -6.83 -8.30 1.03
CA GLY A 107 -7.68 -8.63 -0.11
C GLY A 107 -6.95 -8.65 -1.45
N TYR A 108 -5.65 -9.01 -1.43
CA TYR A 108 -4.84 -9.26 -2.63
C TYR A 108 -4.77 -10.74 -3.01
N ASP A 109 -5.47 -11.61 -2.32
CA ASP A 109 -5.67 -13.01 -2.70
C ASP A 109 -6.41 -13.10 -4.03
N VAL A 110 -6.03 -14.09 -4.82
CA VAL A 110 -6.57 -14.28 -6.17
C VAL A 110 -7.78 -15.18 -6.09
N VAL A 111 -8.89 -14.72 -6.64
CA VAL A 111 -10.11 -15.53 -6.81
C VAL A 111 -10.19 -15.98 -8.25
N GLN A 112 -10.18 -17.30 -8.44
CA GLN A 112 -10.50 -17.95 -9.70
C GLN A 112 -12.00 -18.22 -9.71
N ARG A 113 -12.67 -17.86 -10.81
CA ARG A 113 -14.08 -18.16 -11.04
C ARG A 113 -14.13 -19.19 -12.17
N GLU A 114 -13.93 -20.43 -11.80
CA GLU A 114 -14.04 -21.55 -12.70
C GLU A 114 -15.14 -22.50 -12.17
N SER A 115 -16.08 -22.87 -13.01
CA SER A 115 -17.12 -23.86 -12.70
C SER A 115 -17.22 -24.81 -13.88
N GLY A 116 -16.72 -26.02 -13.68
CA GLY A 116 -16.68 -27.05 -14.71
C GLY A 116 -15.88 -26.63 -15.96
N THR A 117 -16.27 -27.16 -17.11
CA THR A 117 -15.63 -26.89 -18.41
C THR A 117 -16.14 -25.62 -19.10
N SER A 118 -17.30 -25.10 -18.71
CA SER A 118 -18.03 -24.05 -19.44
C SER A 118 -17.82 -22.62 -18.93
N ILE A 119 -17.43 -22.42 -17.65
CA ILE A 119 -17.29 -21.07 -17.10
C ILE A 119 -15.83 -20.81 -16.74
N LYS A 120 -15.13 -20.04 -17.59
CA LYS A 120 -13.79 -19.49 -17.31
C LYS A 120 -13.87 -17.99 -17.09
N GLY A 121 -14.11 -17.57 -15.86
CA GLY A 121 -14.15 -16.15 -15.48
C GLY A 121 -12.75 -15.54 -15.40
N LYS A 122 -12.64 -14.21 -15.64
CA LYS A 122 -11.38 -13.48 -15.49
C LYS A 122 -10.91 -13.52 -14.03
N THR A 123 -9.70 -13.98 -13.80
CA THR A 123 -9.03 -14.00 -12.49
C THR A 123 -8.90 -12.58 -11.94
N ARG A 124 -9.33 -12.35 -10.70
CA ARG A 124 -9.27 -11.04 -10.03
C ARG A 124 -8.81 -11.21 -8.58
N ILE A 125 -8.37 -10.11 -7.96
CA ILE A 125 -8.17 -10.08 -6.50
C ILE A 125 -9.52 -10.08 -5.80
N SER A 126 -9.59 -10.67 -4.60
CA SER A 126 -10.84 -10.83 -3.85
C SER A 126 -11.49 -9.50 -3.46
N LYS A 127 -10.68 -8.49 -3.15
CA LYS A 127 -11.09 -7.21 -2.58
C LYS A 127 -11.91 -7.31 -1.27
N LYS A 128 -12.11 -8.51 -0.74
CA LYS A 128 -12.89 -8.75 0.50
C LYS A 128 -12.17 -8.26 1.76
N GLY A 129 -10.83 -8.05 1.67
CA GLY A 129 -10.02 -7.60 2.79
C GLY A 129 -9.99 -6.08 2.97
N ASN A 130 -9.06 -5.61 3.77
CA ASN A 130 -8.92 -4.23 4.23
C ASN A 130 -8.66 -3.25 3.07
N ARG A 131 -9.64 -2.36 2.82
CA ARG A 131 -9.55 -1.35 1.75
C ARG A 131 -8.54 -0.26 2.05
N TYR A 132 -8.33 0.09 3.34
CA TYR A 132 -7.42 1.17 3.72
C TYR A 132 -5.98 0.83 3.40
N ILE A 133 -5.57 -0.43 3.59
CA ILE A 133 -4.24 -0.93 3.18
C ILE A 133 -4.07 -0.82 1.66
N ARG A 134 -5.07 -1.24 0.87
CA ARG A 134 -5.00 -1.16 -0.60
C ARG A 134 -4.92 0.28 -1.09
N ASN A 135 -5.71 1.17 -0.52
CA ASN A 135 -5.71 2.59 -0.87
C ASN A 135 -4.37 3.25 -0.50
N ALA A 136 -3.84 2.96 0.70
CA ALA A 136 -2.55 3.49 1.14
C ALA A 136 -1.38 3.04 0.26
N LEU A 137 -1.44 1.85 -0.35
CA LEU A 137 -0.40 1.30 -1.22
C LEU A 137 -0.52 1.73 -2.69
N TYR A 138 -1.60 2.40 -3.08
CA TYR A 138 -1.85 2.74 -4.48
C TYR A 138 -0.76 3.66 -5.07
N PHE A 139 -0.55 4.82 -4.48
CA PHE A 139 0.47 5.78 -4.92
C PHE A 139 1.90 5.28 -4.70
N PRO A 140 2.26 4.71 -3.53
CA PRO A 140 3.58 4.11 -3.35
C PRO A 140 3.94 3.07 -4.41
N ALA A 141 2.99 2.22 -4.82
CA ALA A 141 3.21 1.25 -5.88
C ALA A 141 3.43 1.91 -7.25
N MET A 142 2.73 3.00 -7.56
CA MET A 142 3.00 3.78 -8.79
C MET A 142 4.41 4.36 -8.81
N VAL A 143 4.85 4.93 -7.70
CA VAL A 143 6.22 5.46 -7.55
C VAL A 143 7.24 4.33 -7.66
N ALA A 144 7.00 3.19 -7.00
CA ALA A 144 7.86 2.03 -7.05
C ALA A 144 8.01 1.45 -8.48
N CYS A 145 6.93 1.43 -9.27
CA CYS A 145 6.99 1.02 -10.69
C CYS A 145 7.92 1.90 -11.54
N ARG A 146 8.15 3.14 -11.13
CA ARG A 146 9.01 4.09 -11.88
C ARG A 146 10.44 4.11 -11.37
N TYR A 147 10.63 4.10 -10.07
CA TYR A 147 11.89 4.48 -9.41
C TYR A 147 12.58 3.35 -8.64
N ASN A 148 11.89 2.22 -8.38
CA ASN A 148 12.53 1.06 -7.75
C ASN A 148 12.90 0.04 -8.82
N PRO A 149 14.20 -0.24 -9.07
CA PRO A 149 14.65 -1.11 -10.16
C PRO A 149 14.03 -2.51 -10.11
N ASP A 150 13.99 -3.12 -8.92
CA ASP A 150 13.49 -4.50 -8.75
C ASP A 150 11.99 -4.59 -9.00
N LEU A 151 11.22 -3.62 -8.46
CA LEU A 151 9.77 -3.58 -8.63
C LEU A 151 9.39 -3.12 -10.05
N LYS A 152 10.18 -2.22 -10.68
CA LYS A 152 10.01 -1.83 -12.08
C LYS A 152 10.18 -3.03 -13.02
N THR A 153 11.24 -3.82 -12.84
CA THR A 153 11.47 -5.04 -13.63
C THR A 153 10.32 -6.03 -13.47
N ALA A 154 9.86 -6.25 -12.23
CA ALA A 154 8.71 -7.10 -11.97
C ALA A 154 7.42 -6.57 -12.61
N TYR A 155 7.18 -5.25 -12.57
CA TYR A 155 6.05 -4.60 -13.21
C TYR A 155 6.05 -4.79 -14.72
N LEU A 156 7.16 -4.47 -15.39
CA LEU A 156 7.31 -4.60 -16.84
C LEU A 156 7.05 -6.04 -17.31
N ARG A 157 7.64 -7.03 -16.62
CA ARG A 157 7.40 -8.45 -16.91
C ARG A 157 5.93 -8.86 -16.85
N ILE A 158 5.15 -8.25 -15.94
CA ILE A 158 3.73 -8.56 -15.80
C ILE A 158 2.91 -7.89 -16.89
N ILE A 159 3.15 -6.61 -17.19
CA ILE A 159 2.34 -5.88 -18.17
C ILE A 159 2.59 -6.32 -19.60
N MET A 160 3.78 -6.87 -19.91
CA MET A 160 4.06 -7.49 -21.21
C MET A 160 3.16 -8.70 -21.51
N LYS A 161 2.71 -9.40 -20.45
CA LYS A 161 1.88 -10.63 -20.56
C LYS A 161 0.40 -10.40 -20.28
N LYS A 162 -0.01 -9.18 -19.91
CA LYS A 162 -1.37 -8.88 -19.47
C LYS A 162 -1.93 -7.63 -20.15
N PRO A 163 -3.21 -7.61 -20.53
CA PRO A 163 -3.80 -6.52 -21.31
C PRO A 163 -3.96 -5.21 -20.53
N SER A 164 -3.89 -5.24 -19.22
CA SER A 164 -4.14 -4.05 -18.38
C SER A 164 -2.96 -3.72 -17.47
N LYS A 165 -2.46 -2.48 -17.56
CA LYS A 165 -1.43 -1.93 -16.66
C LYS A 165 -1.84 -1.99 -15.18
N MET A 166 -3.15 -1.94 -14.88
CA MET A 166 -3.69 -2.02 -13.52
C MET A 166 -3.37 -3.38 -12.87
N ILE A 167 -3.35 -4.47 -13.63
CA ILE A 167 -2.98 -5.81 -13.11
C ILE A 167 -1.54 -5.79 -12.60
N GLY A 168 -0.63 -5.19 -13.37
CA GLY A 168 0.76 -5.00 -12.94
C GLY A 168 0.86 -4.16 -11.67
N GLN A 169 0.13 -3.04 -11.62
CA GLN A 169 0.15 -2.16 -10.45
C GLN A 169 -0.35 -2.85 -9.17
N VAL A 170 -1.45 -3.61 -9.25
CA VAL A 170 -1.98 -4.37 -8.11
C VAL A 170 -0.99 -5.45 -7.66
N ALA A 171 -0.28 -6.09 -8.60
CA ALA A 171 0.77 -7.05 -8.25
C ALA A 171 1.95 -6.38 -7.52
N ILE A 172 2.30 -5.14 -7.90
CA ILE A 172 3.33 -4.37 -7.19
C ILE A 172 2.85 -3.89 -5.82
N GLN A 173 1.59 -3.49 -5.66
CA GLN A 173 1.00 -3.20 -4.33
C GLN A 173 1.16 -4.40 -3.39
N ARG A 174 0.82 -5.61 -3.86
CA ARG A 174 0.99 -6.84 -3.09
C ARG A 174 2.47 -7.09 -2.74
N LYS A 175 3.39 -6.93 -3.69
CA LYS A 175 4.83 -7.09 -3.45
C LYS A 175 5.35 -6.07 -2.44
N LEU A 176 4.92 -4.83 -2.54
CA LEU A 176 5.30 -3.76 -1.64
C LEU A 176 4.80 -4.02 -0.21
N LEU A 177 3.56 -4.51 -0.05
CA LEU A 177 3.04 -4.91 1.25
C LEU A 177 3.88 -6.03 1.90
N ILE A 178 4.25 -7.04 1.11
CA ILE A 178 5.09 -8.15 1.58
C ILE A 178 6.48 -7.63 1.97
N LEU A 179 7.05 -6.72 1.19
CA LEU A 179 8.35 -6.10 1.47
C LEU A 179 8.31 -5.33 2.79
N ILE A 180 7.29 -4.47 3.00
CA ILE A 180 7.09 -3.72 4.24
C ILE A 180 7.00 -4.68 5.44
N TYR A 181 6.23 -5.76 5.32
CA TYR A 181 6.10 -6.76 6.37
C TYR A 181 7.43 -7.48 6.67
N THR A 182 8.20 -7.79 5.64
CA THR A 182 9.50 -8.45 5.80
C THR A 182 10.50 -7.54 6.53
N LEU A 183 10.59 -6.27 6.15
CA LEU A 183 11.46 -5.29 6.81
C LEU A 183 11.02 -5.05 8.27
N TRP A 184 9.71 -4.98 8.51
CA TRP A 184 9.17 -4.88 9.86
C TRP A 184 9.58 -6.03 10.77
N ARG A 185 9.45 -7.27 10.26
CA ARG A 185 9.76 -8.48 11.05
C ARG A 185 11.25 -8.70 11.28
N ASN A 186 12.06 -8.36 10.27
CA ASN A 186 13.52 -8.58 10.32
C ASN A 186 14.27 -7.37 10.89
N GLU A 187 13.57 -6.26 11.12
CA GLU A 187 14.15 -4.99 11.61
C GLU A 187 15.32 -4.49 10.74
N THR A 188 15.23 -4.73 9.43
CA THR A 188 16.28 -4.40 8.46
C THR A 188 15.84 -3.27 7.54
N VAL A 189 16.82 -2.55 6.98
CA VAL A 189 16.62 -1.51 5.96
C VAL A 189 16.42 -2.12 4.58
N PHE A 190 15.77 -1.39 3.67
CA PHE A 190 15.65 -1.82 2.28
C PHE A 190 17.00 -1.62 1.55
N VAL A 191 17.50 -2.71 0.96
CA VAL A 191 18.69 -2.70 0.09
C VAL A 191 18.24 -3.04 -1.34
N PRO A 192 18.37 -2.11 -2.31
CA PRO A 192 18.08 -2.40 -3.71
C PRO A 192 18.95 -3.53 -4.24
N GLY A 193 18.36 -4.41 -5.08
CA GLY A 193 19.11 -5.52 -5.69
C GLY A 193 19.41 -6.70 -4.76
N TYR A 194 18.93 -6.67 -3.50
CA TYR A 194 19.13 -7.77 -2.58
C TYR A 194 18.44 -9.04 -3.09
N LYS A 195 19.21 -9.93 -3.73
CA LYS A 195 18.79 -11.30 -4.00
C LYS A 195 19.14 -12.14 -2.78
N LYS A 196 18.14 -12.77 -2.14
CA LYS A 196 18.43 -13.85 -1.20
C LYS A 196 19.34 -14.85 -1.92
N VAL A 197 20.60 -14.91 -1.52
CA VAL A 197 21.46 -16.03 -1.87
C VAL A 197 20.78 -17.24 -1.22
N ALA A 198 20.25 -18.16 -2.02
CA ALA A 198 19.76 -19.41 -1.50
C ALA A 198 20.95 -20.08 -0.80
N LEU A 199 20.89 -20.22 0.51
CA LEU A 199 21.83 -21.06 1.23
C LEU A 199 21.71 -22.45 0.58
N PRO A 200 22.82 -23.06 0.14
CA PRO A 200 22.78 -24.42 -0.35
C PRO A 200 22.17 -25.30 0.77
N ASN A 201 21.20 -26.14 0.38
CA ASN A 201 20.53 -27.07 1.29
C ASN A 201 21.58 -27.89 2.08
N ALA A 202 21.82 -27.51 3.32
CA ALA A 202 22.58 -28.30 4.28
C ALA A 202 21.67 -29.42 4.85
N ALA A 203 21.13 -30.26 3.97
CA ALA A 203 20.34 -31.43 4.37
C ALA A 203 20.36 -32.49 3.25
N LYS A 204 21.57 -32.97 2.87
CA LYS A 204 21.76 -34.23 2.10
C LYS A 204 23.17 -34.80 2.27
N ALA A 205 23.75 -34.67 3.44
CA ALA A 205 25.08 -35.23 3.69
C ALA A 205 25.13 -36.04 4.99
N THR A 206 24.14 -36.91 5.24
CA THR A 206 24.20 -37.90 6.34
C THR A 206 23.28 -39.08 6.02
N GLN A 207 23.49 -39.76 4.88
CA GLN A 207 22.90 -41.09 4.64
C GLN A 207 23.76 -42.05 3.81
N ASP A 208 25.00 -41.67 3.45
CA ASP A 208 25.88 -42.55 2.68
C ASP A 208 27.15 -43.02 3.41
N SER A 209 27.09 -43.14 4.74
CA SER A 209 28.21 -43.72 5.51
C SER A 209 27.74 -44.74 6.56
N LEU A 210 26.82 -45.63 6.17
CA LEU A 210 26.51 -46.86 6.89
C LEU A 210 25.92 -47.91 5.92
N SER A 211 26.77 -48.50 5.13
CA SER A 211 26.59 -49.84 4.52
C SER A 211 27.94 -50.45 4.25
#